data_c03bd35197d971db9c0da97a2cdf242a
#
_entry.id   c03bd35197d971db9c0da97a2cdf242a
#
_cell.length_a   1.000
_cell.length_b   1.000
_cell.length_c   1.000
_cell.angle_alpha   90.00
_cell.angle_beta   90.00
_cell.angle_gamma   90.00
#
_symmetry.space_group_name_H-M   'P 1'
#
loop_
_entity.id
_entity.type
_entity.pdbx_description
1 polymer ?
#
loop_
_entity_poly.entity_id
_entity_poly.type
_entity_poly.pdbx_seq_one_letter_code
_entity_poly.pdbx_strand_id
1 'polypeptide(L)'
;LSEAVRRKPYSVVLFDEIEKAHPEVLDVLLQILDDGRATDGQGRIINFKNTLIIMTSNLRDRQELKERMRPEFINRIDEIIIFKNLGLDEIKKIIDIQLNLLQKRLEEKKIGLQLSDKAKEFFSKIGFDPVYGARPLKRIVQRYIQNPLSLKILGGEIKEGENIKIITAKEINPSATLKVDGERGRTIKNINTGKIIHRIKHLPEITEPKTEISQTIDN
;
A
#
# COMPACT_ATOMS: atom_id res chain seq x y z
N LEU A 1 -23.35 -11.46 -7.38
CA LEU A 1 -23.24 -11.92 -6.00
C LEU A 1 -24.03 -13.21 -5.81
N SER A 2 -25.36 -13.18 -5.98
CA SER A 2 -26.29 -14.29 -5.71
C SER A 2 -25.88 -15.60 -6.37
N GLU A 3 -25.54 -15.60 -7.66
CA GLU A 3 -25.09 -16.78 -8.39
C GLU A 3 -23.77 -17.35 -7.88
N ALA A 4 -22.83 -16.48 -7.45
CA ALA A 4 -21.56 -16.92 -6.89
C ALA A 4 -21.74 -17.64 -5.55
N VAL A 5 -22.56 -17.10 -4.66
CA VAL A 5 -22.87 -17.69 -3.36
C VAL A 5 -23.67 -18.99 -3.54
N ARG A 6 -24.63 -19.02 -4.47
CA ARG A 6 -25.41 -20.23 -4.78
C ARG A 6 -24.50 -21.39 -5.21
N ARG A 7 -23.47 -21.11 -6.01
CA ARG A 7 -22.50 -22.13 -6.47
C ARG A 7 -21.50 -22.54 -5.41
N LYS A 8 -21.14 -21.60 -4.52
CA LYS A 8 -20.16 -21.80 -3.44
C LYS A 8 -20.70 -21.26 -2.12
N PRO A 9 -21.55 -22.01 -1.41
CA PRO A 9 -22.20 -21.51 -0.18
C PRO A 9 -21.20 -21.18 0.93
N TYR A 10 -20.10 -21.93 1.02
CA TYR A 10 -19.01 -21.66 1.96
C TYR A 10 -18.02 -20.69 1.31
N SER A 11 -18.26 -19.41 1.47
CA SER A 11 -17.44 -18.36 0.82
C SER A 11 -17.30 -17.15 1.70
N VAL A 12 -16.28 -16.35 1.41
CA VAL A 12 -16.08 -15.01 1.96
C VAL A 12 -16.61 -14.00 0.95
N VAL A 13 -17.51 -13.14 1.40
CA VAL A 13 -18.10 -12.06 0.60
C VAL A 13 -17.59 -10.74 1.14
N LEU A 14 -16.87 -9.99 0.29
CA LEU A 14 -16.33 -8.68 0.63
C LEU A 14 -17.17 -7.58 -0.03
N PHE A 15 -17.66 -6.65 0.78
CA PHE A 15 -18.24 -5.39 0.34
C PHE A 15 -17.25 -4.27 0.65
N ASP A 16 -16.67 -3.69 -0.41
CA ASP A 16 -15.69 -2.62 -0.26
C ASP A 16 -16.38 -1.26 -0.28
N GLU A 17 -15.99 -0.36 0.63
CA GLU A 17 -16.52 1.00 0.76
C GLU A 17 -18.05 1.03 0.96
N ILE A 18 -18.54 0.28 1.95
CA ILE A 18 -20.00 0.10 2.18
C ILE A 18 -20.76 1.41 2.42
N GLU A 19 -20.09 2.44 2.91
CA GLU A 19 -20.67 3.77 3.11
C GLU A 19 -21.08 4.47 1.80
N LYS A 20 -20.62 3.97 0.66
CA LYS A 20 -20.97 4.47 -0.68
C LYS A 20 -22.11 3.69 -1.33
N ALA A 21 -22.60 2.64 -0.67
CA ALA A 21 -23.67 1.81 -1.21
C ALA A 21 -25.00 2.58 -1.26
N HIS A 22 -25.79 2.28 -2.28
CA HIS A 22 -27.15 2.79 -2.34
C HIS A 22 -27.99 2.24 -1.16
N PRO A 23 -28.93 3.01 -0.58
CA PRO A 23 -29.76 2.56 0.55
C PRO A 23 -30.44 1.19 0.32
N GLU A 24 -30.93 0.92 -0.88
CA GLU A 24 -31.53 -0.38 -1.22
C GLU A 24 -30.55 -1.56 -1.08
N VAL A 25 -29.25 -1.34 -1.31
CA VAL A 25 -28.22 -2.38 -1.10
C VAL A 25 -28.07 -2.66 0.39
N LEU A 26 -28.11 -1.61 1.23
CA LEU A 26 -28.08 -1.76 2.68
C LEU A 26 -29.31 -2.50 3.20
N ASP A 27 -30.49 -2.29 2.61
CA ASP A 27 -31.73 -3.01 2.97
C ASP A 27 -31.61 -4.51 2.63
N VAL A 28 -31.05 -4.85 1.47
CA VAL A 28 -30.77 -6.27 1.12
C VAL A 28 -29.74 -6.88 2.07
N LEU A 29 -28.70 -6.11 2.44
CA LEU A 29 -27.69 -6.56 3.39
C LEU A 29 -28.29 -6.79 4.79
N LEU A 30 -29.19 -5.93 5.26
CA LEU A 30 -29.92 -6.15 6.50
C LEU A 30 -30.66 -7.48 6.47
N GLN A 31 -31.38 -7.77 5.39
CA GLN A 31 -32.07 -9.07 5.23
C GLN A 31 -31.08 -10.26 5.29
N ILE A 32 -29.90 -10.12 4.68
CA ILE A 32 -28.88 -11.15 4.72
C ILE A 32 -28.35 -11.35 6.15
N LEU A 33 -28.07 -10.24 6.86
CA LEU A 33 -27.53 -10.28 8.23
C LEU A 33 -28.56 -10.82 9.24
N ASP A 34 -29.85 -10.52 9.06
CA ASP A 34 -30.93 -10.99 9.94
C ASP A 34 -31.33 -12.44 9.64
N ASP A 35 -31.70 -12.72 8.41
CA ASP A 35 -32.31 -13.99 8.01
C ASP A 35 -31.30 -15.03 7.48
N GLY A 36 -30.09 -14.58 7.16
CA GLY A 36 -29.07 -15.42 6.47
C GLY A 36 -29.50 -15.79 5.06
N ARG A 37 -30.37 -14.99 4.41
CA ARG A 37 -30.88 -15.23 3.06
C ARG A 37 -31.24 -13.93 2.37
N ALA A 38 -31.25 -13.92 1.05
CA ALA A 38 -31.79 -12.83 0.24
C ALA A 38 -32.51 -13.39 -0.98
N THR A 39 -33.45 -12.62 -1.52
CA THR A 39 -34.13 -12.93 -2.77
C THR A 39 -33.44 -12.22 -3.93
N ASP A 40 -33.07 -12.95 -4.97
CA ASP A 40 -32.46 -12.34 -6.16
C ASP A 40 -33.53 -11.72 -7.09
N GLY A 41 -33.06 -11.00 -8.11
CA GLY A 41 -33.95 -10.34 -9.09
C GLY A 41 -34.82 -11.32 -9.94
N GLN A 42 -34.62 -12.62 -9.78
CA GLN A 42 -35.42 -13.67 -10.42
C GLN A 42 -36.39 -14.35 -9.43
N GLY A 43 -36.52 -13.81 -8.22
CA GLY A 43 -37.38 -14.38 -7.17
C GLY A 43 -36.81 -15.61 -6.46
N ARG A 44 -35.56 -15.97 -6.67
CA ARG A 44 -34.94 -17.14 -6.04
C ARG A 44 -34.34 -16.78 -4.69
N ILE A 45 -34.56 -17.62 -3.68
CA ILE A 45 -33.99 -17.46 -2.35
C ILE A 45 -32.55 -18.00 -2.35
N ILE A 46 -31.60 -17.15 -1.98
CA ILE A 46 -30.17 -17.48 -1.84
C ILE A 46 -29.81 -17.57 -0.36
N ASN A 47 -29.17 -18.66 0.03
CA ASN A 47 -28.77 -18.92 1.40
C ASN A 47 -27.35 -18.39 1.66
N PHE A 48 -27.22 -17.46 2.62
CA PHE A 48 -25.97 -16.84 3.06
C PHE A 48 -25.49 -17.33 4.44
N LYS A 49 -26.19 -18.27 5.08
CA LYS A 49 -25.88 -18.73 6.45
C LYS A 49 -24.46 -19.28 6.62
N ASN A 50 -23.87 -19.77 5.55
CA ASN A 50 -22.52 -20.33 5.54
C ASN A 50 -21.49 -19.38 4.90
N THR A 51 -21.82 -18.09 4.76
CA THR A 51 -20.90 -17.10 4.22
C THR A 51 -20.31 -16.25 5.35
N LEU A 52 -19.04 -15.90 5.25
CA LEU A 52 -18.44 -14.84 6.04
C LEU A 52 -18.58 -13.53 5.27
N ILE A 53 -19.26 -12.55 5.87
CA ILE A 53 -19.44 -11.24 5.29
C ILE A 53 -18.40 -10.29 5.89
N ILE A 54 -17.60 -9.66 5.05
CA ILE A 54 -16.63 -8.64 5.43
C ILE A 54 -17.02 -7.35 4.73
N MET A 55 -17.10 -6.28 5.49
CA MET A 55 -17.38 -4.94 4.95
C MET A 55 -16.22 -4.01 5.28
N THR A 56 -15.74 -3.23 4.31
CA THR A 56 -14.76 -2.17 4.56
C THR A 56 -15.43 -0.81 4.52
N SER A 57 -14.89 0.15 5.23
CA SER A 57 -15.35 1.54 5.22
C SER A 57 -14.18 2.50 5.44
N ASN A 58 -14.28 3.71 4.86
CA ASN A 58 -13.37 4.82 5.09
C ASN A 58 -13.77 5.70 6.28
N LEU A 59 -14.83 5.33 7.01
CA LEU A 59 -15.26 6.03 8.21
C LEU A 59 -14.20 5.87 9.32
N ARG A 60 -13.88 6.97 10.01
CA ARG A 60 -12.68 7.05 10.86
C ARG A 60 -12.84 6.34 12.19
N ASP A 61 -14.05 6.38 12.74
CA ASP A 61 -14.34 5.86 14.05
C ASP A 61 -15.80 5.39 14.20
N ARG A 62 -16.12 4.88 15.38
CA ARG A 62 -17.48 4.43 15.70
C ARG A 62 -18.50 5.56 15.74
N GLN A 63 -18.08 6.80 16.00
CA GLN A 63 -18.99 7.93 16.04
C GLN A 63 -19.46 8.29 14.63
N GLU A 64 -18.51 8.43 13.69
CA GLU A 64 -18.81 8.68 12.29
C GLU A 64 -19.65 7.54 11.66
N LEU A 65 -19.38 6.29 12.09
CA LEU A 65 -20.17 5.14 11.68
C LEU A 65 -21.64 5.28 12.10
N LYS A 66 -21.90 5.69 13.36
CA LYS A 66 -23.25 5.91 13.88
C LYS A 66 -24.00 7.07 13.23
N GLU A 67 -23.26 8.07 12.77
CA GLU A 67 -23.84 9.23 12.07
C GLU A 67 -24.21 8.91 10.62
N ARG A 68 -23.45 8.02 9.98
CA ARG A 68 -23.59 7.67 8.56
C ARG A 68 -24.43 6.44 8.29
N MET A 69 -24.47 5.50 9.21
CA MET A 69 -25.16 4.22 9.08
C MET A 69 -26.36 4.15 10.02
N ARG A 70 -27.41 3.49 9.57
CA ARG A 70 -28.60 3.29 10.39
C ARG A 70 -28.26 2.41 11.60
N PRO A 71 -28.81 2.73 12.81
CA PRO A 71 -28.53 1.95 14.04
C PRO A 71 -28.85 0.46 13.90
N GLU A 72 -29.96 0.13 13.21
CA GLU A 72 -30.34 -1.26 12.98
C GLU A 72 -29.27 -2.03 12.18
N PHE A 73 -28.61 -1.39 11.21
CA PHE A 73 -27.54 -2.01 10.44
C PHE A 73 -26.29 -2.27 11.30
N ILE A 74 -25.91 -1.28 12.12
CA ILE A 74 -24.75 -1.41 13.03
C ILE A 74 -24.96 -2.51 14.04
N ASN A 75 -26.17 -2.67 14.56
CA ASN A 75 -26.53 -3.69 15.56
C ASN A 75 -26.51 -5.13 15.03
N ARG A 76 -26.41 -5.31 13.70
CA ARG A 76 -26.29 -6.63 13.04
C ARG A 76 -24.86 -7.00 12.68
N ILE A 77 -23.91 -6.12 12.95
CA ILE A 77 -22.48 -6.38 12.72
C ILE A 77 -21.93 -7.04 13.98
N ASP A 78 -21.40 -8.25 13.85
CA ASP A 78 -20.85 -9.03 14.95
C ASP A 78 -19.60 -8.35 15.52
N GLU A 79 -18.71 -7.84 14.66
CA GLU A 79 -17.45 -7.22 15.08
C GLU A 79 -17.09 -6.01 14.21
N ILE A 80 -16.67 -4.93 14.86
CA ILE A 80 -16.18 -3.71 14.23
C ILE A 80 -14.72 -3.51 14.60
N ILE A 81 -13.84 -3.66 13.59
CA ILE A 81 -12.40 -3.49 13.73
C ILE A 81 -12.00 -2.11 13.21
N ILE A 82 -11.43 -1.30 14.10
CA ILE A 82 -10.94 0.03 13.74
C ILE A 82 -9.43 -0.06 13.52
N PHE A 83 -9.00 0.21 12.28
CA PHE A 83 -7.60 0.27 11.93
C PHE A 83 -7.00 1.61 12.35
N LYS A 84 -5.85 1.56 13.01
CA LYS A 84 -5.08 2.76 13.35
C LYS A 84 -4.42 3.35 12.09
N ASN A 85 -4.23 4.66 12.11
CA ASN A 85 -3.42 5.31 11.09
C ASN A 85 -2.00 4.75 11.10
N LEU A 86 -1.41 4.62 9.90
CA LEU A 86 -0.05 4.14 9.75
C LEU A 86 0.95 5.21 10.22
N GLY A 87 1.82 4.86 11.16
CA GLY A 87 2.97 5.65 11.54
C GLY A 87 4.21 5.34 10.68
N LEU A 88 5.29 6.07 10.90
CA LEU A 88 6.54 5.87 10.14
C LEU A 88 7.11 4.45 10.30
N ASP A 89 6.95 3.84 11.45
CA ASP A 89 7.48 2.50 11.71
C ASP A 89 6.67 1.41 10.98
N GLU A 90 5.35 1.58 10.89
CA GLU A 90 4.50 0.71 10.06
C GLU A 90 4.84 0.85 8.59
N ILE A 91 5.10 2.07 8.12
CA ILE A 91 5.53 2.33 6.74
C ILE A 91 6.88 1.65 6.44
N LYS A 92 7.83 1.68 7.37
CA LYS A 92 9.11 0.94 7.22
C LYS A 92 8.89 -0.57 7.07
N LYS A 93 8.00 -1.14 7.88
CA LYS A 93 7.63 -2.57 7.77
C LYS A 93 7.00 -2.89 6.41
N ILE A 94 6.14 -1.99 5.89
CA ILE A 94 5.54 -2.16 4.55
C ILE A 94 6.61 -2.10 3.46
N ILE A 95 7.62 -1.23 3.59
CA ILE A 95 8.78 -1.20 2.68
C ILE A 95 9.49 -2.55 2.70
N ASP A 96 9.79 -3.10 3.88
CA ASP A 96 10.46 -4.39 3.99
C ASP A 96 9.65 -5.52 3.33
N ILE A 97 8.33 -5.52 3.47
CA ILE A 97 7.45 -6.47 2.76
C ILE A 97 7.59 -6.31 1.24
N GLN A 98 7.56 -5.08 0.71
CA GLN A 98 7.69 -4.84 -0.73
C GLN A 98 9.09 -5.24 -1.24
N LEU A 99 10.13 -5.01 -0.46
CA LEU A 99 11.48 -5.43 -0.78
C LEU A 99 11.63 -6.95 -0.79
N ASN A 100 11.05 -7.63 0.19
CA ASN A 100 11.05 -9.09 0.24
C ASN A 100 10.33 -9.71 -0.97
N LEU A 101 9.24 -9.11 -1.43
CA LEU A 101 8.57 -9.52 -2.66
C LEU A 101 9.45 -9.32 -3.90
N LEU A 102 10.22 -8.24 -3.94
CA LEU A 102 11.18 -8.00 -5.01
C LEU A 102 12.38 -8.96 -4.92
N GLN A 103 12.91 -9.18 -3.71
CA GLN A 103 14.00 -10.12 -3.45
C GLN A 103 13.66 -11.53 -3.97
N LYS A 104 12.47 -12.05 -3.66
CA LYS A 104 12.01 -13.36 -4.16
C LYS A 104 12.08 -13.48 -5.69
N ARG A 105 11.79 -12.40 -6.42
CA ARG A 105 11.91 -12.39 -7.89
C ARG A 105 13.35 -12.35 -8.37
N LEU A 106 14.25 -11.80 -7.56
CA LEU A 106 15.69 -11.73 -7.87
C LEU A 106 16.43 -13.02 -7.50
N GLU A 107 15.86 -13.87 -6.65
CA GLU A 107 16.43 -15.15 -6.24
C GLU A 107 16.65 -16.10 -7.41
N GLU A 108 15.78 -16.09 -8.42
CA GLU A 108 15.96 -16.86 -9.65
C GLU A 108 17.27 -16.54 -10.37
N LYS A 109 17.77 -15.30 -10.21
CA LYS A 109 19.04 -14.82 -10.74
C LYS A 109 20.15 -14.76 -9.70
N LYS A 110 19.89 -15.28 -8.50
CA LYS A 110 20.82 -15.26 -7.35
C LYS A 110 21.28 -13.85 -6.98
N ILE A 111 20.49 -12.82 -7.27
CA ILE A 111 20.82 -11.41 -6.97
C ILE A 111 20.26 -11.06 -5.58
N GLY A 112 21.14 -10.66 -4.68
CA GLY A 112 20.77 -10.14 -3.36
C GLY A 112 20.44 -8.65 -3.41
N LEU A 113 19.40 -8.20 -2.66
CA LEU A 113 18.99 -6.81 -2.57
C LEU A 113 18.86 -6.38 -1.10
N GLN A 114 19.50 -5.27 -0.74
CA GLN A 114 19.38 -4.66 0.58
C GLN A 114 19.18 -3.15 0.47
N LEU A 115 18.43 -2.58 1.40
CA LEU A 115 18.34 -1.13 1.60
C LEU A 115 19.11 -0.73 2.86
N SER A 116 19.81 0.42 2.81
CA SER A 116 20.30 1.05 4.03
C SER A 116 19.16 1.61 4.86
N ASP A 117 19.38 1.78 6.18
CA ASP A 117 18.35 2.36 7.07
C ASP A 117 17.98 3.79 6.66
N LYS A 118 18.94 4.58 6.20
CA LYS A 118 18.68 5.92 5.66
C LYS A 118 17.85 5.89 4.38
N ALA A 119 18.09 4.91 3.51
CA ALA A 119 17.27 4.71 2.33
C ALA A 119 15.84 4.27 2.71
N LYS A 120 15.67 3.40 3.69
CA LYS A 120 14.33 3.03 4.21
C LYS A 120 13.61 4.24 4.79
N GLU A 121 14.29 5.06 5.58
CA GLU A 121 13.71 6.29 6.13
C GLU A 121 13.29 7.26 5.03
N PHE A 122 14.15 7.46 4.03
CA PHE A 122 13.83 8.29 2.88
C PHE A 122 12.59 7.78 2.14
N PHE A 123 12.53 6.49 1.82
CA PHE A 123 11.36 5.89 1.16
C PHE A 123 10.11 5.95 2.02
N SER A 124 10.24 5.87 3.34
CA SER A 124 9.11 6.03 4.27
C SER A 124 8.51 7.42 4.18
N LYS A 125 9.36 8.46 4.15
CA LYS A 125 8.91 9.86 4.06
C LYS A 125 8.19 10.17 2.74
N ILE A 126 8.76 9.73 1.61
CA ILE A 126 8.18 10.01 0.28
C ILE A 126 7.05 9.05 -0.09
N GLY A 127 6.96 7.91 0.58
CA GLY A 127 5.96 6.87 0.33
C GLY A 127 4.71 6.99 1.16
N PHE A 128 4.70 7.88 2.12
CA PHE A 128 3.55 8.18 2.95
C PHE A 128 2.78 9.38 2.40
N ASP A 129 1.49 9.21 2.28
CA ASP A 129 0.56 10.28 1.93
C ASP A 129 -0.51 10.37 3.02
N PRO A 130 -0.79 11.57 3.58
CA PRO A 130 -1.79 11.72 4.65
C PRO A 130 -3.20 11.27 4.26
N VAL A 131 -3.55 11.32 2.98
CA VAL A 131 -4.87 10.94 2.45
C VAL A 131 -4.88 9.49 2.01
N TYR A 132 -3.84 9.06 1.26
CA TYR A 132 -3.78 7.74 0.64
C TYR A 132 -2.96 6.72 1.44
N GLY A 133 -2.39 7.13 2.60
CA GLY A 133 -1.59 6.28 3.46
C GLY A 133 -0.36 5.72 2.77
N ALA A 134 -0.20 4.40 2.80
CA ALA A 134 0.91 3.67 2.17
C ALA A 134 0.65 3.26 0.70
N ARG A 135 -0.51 3.57 0.12
CA ARG A 135 -0.84 3.20 -1.28
C ARG A 135 0.20 3.67 -2.30
N PRO A 136 0.78 4.90 -2.19
CA PRO A 136 1.83 5.35 -3.12
C PRO A 136 3.13 4.54 -3.02
N LEU A 137 3.40 3.91 -1.88
CA LEU A 137 4.67 3.23 -1.60
C LEU A 137 5.03 2.16 -2.64
N LYS A 138 4.06 1.35 -3.06
CA LYS A 138 4.26 0.34 -4.10
C LYS A 138 4.76 0.97 -5.40
N ARG A 139 4.17 2.09 -5.82
CA ARG A 139 4.58 2.82 -7.04
C ARG A 139 5.97 3.42 -6.89
N ILE A 140 6.30 3.91 -5.69
CA ILE A 140 7.60 4.48 -5.38
C ILE A 140 8.68 3.40 -5.43
N VAL A 141 8.47 2.26 -4.77
CA VAL A 141 9.39 1.11 -4.85
C VAL A 141 9.57 0.66 -6.31
N GLN A 142 8.49 0.56 -7.06
CA GLN A 142 8.54 0.20 -8.48
C GLN A 142 9.37 1.21 -9.28
N ARG A 143 9.07 2.51 -9.14
CA ARG A 143 9.71 3.57 -9.93
C ARG A 143 11.18 3.77 -9.57
N TYR A 144 11.52 3.73 -8.28
CA TYR A 144 12.85 4.14 -7.81
C TYR A 144 13.79 2.96 -7.52
N ILE A 145 13.25 1.75 -7.42
CA ILE A 145 14.04 0.55 -7.17
C ILE A 145 13.89 -0.44 -8.31
N GLN A 146 12.69 -0.93 -8.54
CA GLN A 146 12.47 -2.04 -9.47
C GLN A 146 12.84 -1.67 -10.92
N ASN A 147 12.33 -0.56 -11.45
CA ASN A 147 12.57 -0.18 -12.85
C ASN A 147 14.08 0.08 -13.12
N PRO A 148 14.80 0.89 -12.31
CA PRO A 148 16.23 1.11 -12.53
C PRO A 148 17.05 -0.17 -12.39
N LEU A 149 16.69 -1.04 -11.43
CA LEU A 149 17.36 -2.32 -11.23
C LEU A 149 17.16 -3.22 -12.45
N SER A 150 15.93 -3.32 -12.96
CA SER A 150 15.63 -4.12 -14.17
C SER A 150 16.42 -3.65 -15.39
N LEU A 151 16.52 -2.34 -15.61
CA LEU A 151 17.31 -1.80 -16.72
C LEU A 151 18.79 -2.17 -16.60
N LYS A 152 19.35 -2.16 -15.39
CA LYS A 152 20.74 -2.51 -15.15
C LYS A 152 21.01 -4.00 -15.32
N ILE A 153 20.08 -4.85 -14.90
CA ILE A 153 20.16 -6.30 -15.12
C ILE A 153 20.10 -6.60 -16.63
N LEU A 154 19.14 -5.99 -17.36
CA LEU A 154 18.99 -6.18 -18.80
C LEU A 154 20.18 -5.64 -19.59
N GLY A 155 20.77 -4.54 -19.14
CA GLY A 155 21.99 -3.97 -19.73
C GLY A 155 23.29 -4.71 -19.38
N GLY A 156 23.21 -5.79 -18.60
CA GLY A 156 24.40 -6.57 -18.19
C GLY A 156 25.32 -5.86 -17.18
N GLU A 157 24.88 -4.72 -16.64
CA GLU A 157 25.64 -3.98 -15.62
C GLU A 157 25.58 -4.66 -14.25
N ILE A 158 24.55 -5.46 -13.99
CA ILE A 158 24.40 -6.30 -12.82
C ILE A 158 24.35 -7.75 -13.30
N LYS A 159 25.25 -8.55 -12.75
CA LYS A 159 25.40 -9.95 -13.12
C LYS A 159 24.73 -10.89 -12.10
N GLU A 160 24.45 -12.08 -12.53
CA GLU A 160 23.96 -13.14 -11.66
C GLU A 160 24.91 -13.39 -10.49
N GLY A 161 24.38 -13.60 -9.31
CA GLY A 161 25.15 -13.83 -8.08
C GLY A 161 25.62 -12.56 -7.34
N GLU A 162 25.32 -11.37 -7.85
CA GLU A 162 25.73 -10.14 -7.18
C GLU A 162 24.77 -9.72 -6.07
N ASN A 163 25.36 -9.12 -5.00
CA ASN A 163 24.61 -8.50 -3.92
C ASN A 163 24.61 -6.97 -4.08
N ILE A 164 23.43 -6.37 -4.06
CA ILE A 164 23.22 -4.96 -4.31
C ILE A 164 22.72 -4.28 -3.04
N LYS A 165 23.35 -3.18 -2.66
CA LYS A 165 22.87 -2.31 -1.59
C LYS A 165 22.44 -0.96 -2.14
N ILE A 166 21.18 -0.61 -1.88
CA ILE A 166 20.64 0.70 -2.21
C ILE A 166 20.90 1.65 -1.04
N ILE A 167 21.52 2.79 -1.35
CA ILE A 167 21.88 3.82 -0.39
C ILE A 167 21.39 5.18 -0.87
N THR A 168 21.27 6.15 0.03
CA THR A 168 20.93 7.53 -0.33
C THR A 168 22.18 8.29 -0.82
N ALA A 169 21.97 9.35 -1.60
CA ALA A 169 23.06 10.21 -2.06
C ALA A 169 23.84 10.82 -0.88
N LYS A 170 23.19 11.12 0.23
CA LYS A 170 23.84 11.63 1.47
C LYS A 170 24.78 10.60 2.13
N GLU A 171 24.58 9.32 1.91
CA GLU A 171 25.52 8.29 2.42
C GLU A 171 26.79 8.21 1.58
N ILE A 172 26.75 8.68 0.33
CA ILE A 172 27.92 8.73 -0.55
C ILE A 172 28.72 10.02 -0.28
N ASN A 173 28.02 11.14 -0.16
CA ASN A 173 28.59 12.45 0.08
C ASN A 173 27.78 13.18 1.17
N PRO A 174 28.27 13.22 2.42
CA PRO A 174 27.59 13.89 3.53
C PRO A 174 27.31 15.37 3.30
N SER A 175 28.13 16.03 2.46
CA SER A 175 27.97 17.45 2.09
C SER A 175 26.97 17.68 0.95
N ALA A 176 26.43 16.61 0.36
CA ALA A 176 25.43 16.74 -0.70
C ALA A 176 24.12 17.25 -0.11
N THR A 177 23.81 18.51 -0.38
CA THR A 177 22.47 19.03 -0.17
C THR A 177 21.54 18.30 -1.13
N LEU A 178 20.45 17.73 -0.63
CA LEU A 178 19.41 17.17 -1.46
C LEU A 178 18.70 18.32 -2.17
N LYS A 179 19.30 18.82 -3.24
CA LYS A 179 18.57 19.61 -4.24
C LYS A 179 17.80 18.64 -5.12
N VAL A 180 16.55 18.89 -5.25
CA VAL A 180 15.60 18.12 -5.99
C VAL A 180 15.48 18.75 -7.37
N ASP A 181 16.45 18.44 -8.20
CA ASP A 181 16.40 18.69 -9.65
C ASP A 181 16.82 17.41 -10.37
N GLY A 182 16.07 17.07 -11.37
CA GLY A 182 15.92 15.81 -12.06
C GLY A 182 17.13 14.98 -12.52
N GLU A 183 18.35 15.19 -12.09
CA GLU A 183 19.49 14.54 -12.77
C GLU A 183 20.59 13.88 -11.91
N ARG A 184 20.46 13.81 -10.59
CA ARG A 184 21.53 13.19 -9.78
C ARG A 184 21.17 11.81 -9.22
N GLY A 185 21.79 10.86 -9.85
CA GLY A 185 21.55 9.45 -9.62
C GLY A 185 21.85 8.96 -8.21
N ARG A 186 21.09 7.96 -7.81
CA ARG A 186 21.33 7.16 -6.62
C ARG A 186 22.36 6.09 -6.93
N THR A 187 23.20 5.76 -5.97
CA THR A 187 24.25 4.78 -6.16
C THR A 187 23.80 3.43 -5.64
N ILE A 188 23.97 2.41 -6.46
CA ILE A 188 23.90 1.03 -6.06
C ILE A 188 25.32 0.59 -5.76
N LYS A 189 25.55 0.03 -4.58
CA LYS A 189 26.84 -0.46 -4.14
C LYS A 189 26.84 -1.98 -4.08
N ASN A 190 27.82 -2.61 -4.67
CA ASN A 190 28.02 -4.04 -4.50
C ASN A 190 28.60 -4.32 -3.12
N ILE A 191 27.96 -5.21 -2.37
CA ILE A 191 28.32 -5.53 -1.00
C ILE A 191 29.61 -6.34 -0.93
N ASN A 192 29.86 -7.20 -1.93
CA ASN A 192 31.00 -8.13 -1.92
C ASN A 192 32.34 -7.48 -2.27
N THR A 193 32.34 -6.39 -3.04
CA THR A 193 33.57 -5.79 -3.52
C THR A 193 33.92 -4.45 -2.90
N GLY A 194 33.03 -3.87 -2.08
CA GLY A 194 33.20 -2.52 -1.56
C GLY A 194 33.24 -1.42 -2.65
N LYS A 195 33.16 -1.80 -3.93
CA LYS A 195 33.20 -0.90 -5.07
C LYS A 195 31.81 -0.33 -5.36
N ILE A 196 31.76 0.95 -5.69
CA ILE A 196 30.57 1.58 -6.25
C ILE A 196 30.41 1.01 -7.65
N ILE A 197 29.40 0.16 -7.86
CA ILE A 197 29.27 -0.53 -9.14
C ILE A 197 28.63 0.37 -10.17
N HIS A 198 27.64 1.17 -9.82
CA HIS A 198 27.06 2.07 -10.79
C HIS A 198 26.36 3.27 -10.14
N ARG A 199 26.58 4.42 -10.74
CA ARG A 199 25.79 5.61 -10.53
C ARG A 199 24.55 5.49 -11.42
N ILE A 200 23.37 5.34 -10.83
CA ILE A 200 22.14 5.45 -11.61
C ILE A 200 22.03 6.92 -12.02
N LYS A 201 22.46 7.25 -13.24
CA LYS A 201 22.14 8.50 -13.89
C LYS A 201 20.64 8.47 -14.18
N HIS A 202 19.88 9.41 -13.75
CA HIS A 202 18.42 9.53 -13.95
C HIS A 202 17.52 8.76 -12.96
N LEU A 203 17.52 9.23 -11.72
CA LEU A 203 16.32 9.20 -10.92
C LEU A 203 15.89 10.65 -10.74
N PRO A 204 14.63 11.01 -11.04
CA PRO A 204 14.18 12.37 -10.83
C PRO A 204 14.34 12.69 -9.35
N GLU A 205 14.90 13.84 -9.09
CA GLU A 205 14.95 14.43 -7.75
C GLU A 205 13.51 14.65 -7.29
N ILE A 206 13.25 14.36 -6.03
CA ILE A 206 11.95 14.63 -5.43
C ILE A 206 12.12 15.85 -4.56
N THR A 207 11.45 16.94 -4.91
CA THR A 207 11.28 18.10 -4.03
C THR A 207 10.49 17.68 -2.81
N GLU A 208 10.98 18.01 -1.63
CA GLU A 208 10.12 17.98 -0.45
C GLU A 208 8.91 18.87 -0.76
N PRO A 209 7.67 18.42 -0.49
CA PRO A 209 6.54 19.31 -0.60
C PRO A 209 6.82 20.49 0.34
N LYS A 210 6.86 21.70 -0.19
CA LYS A 210 6.85 22.90 0.61
C LYS A 210 5.60 22.83 1.46
N THR A 211 5.78 22.67 2.76
CA THR A 211 4.72 22.88 3.74
C THR A 211 4.52 24.38 3.82
N GLU A 212 3.76 24.95 2.90
CA GLU A 212 3.14 26.24 3.11
C GLU A 212 1.98 26.03 4.10
N ILE A 213 2.33 26.12 5.38
CA ILE A 213 1.35 26.45 6.40
C ILE A 213 1.14 27.96 6.24
N SER A 214 0.18 28.35 5.43
CA SER A 214 -0.37 29.70 5.51
C SER A 214 -1.20 29.77 6.80
N GLN A 215 -0.57 30.27 7.85
CA GLN A 215 -1.30 30.90 8.93
C GLN A 215 -2.05 32.10 8.34
N THR A 216 -3.35 31.99 8.26
CA THR A 216 -4.23 33.15 8.22
C THR A 216 -5.14 33.01 9.43
N ILE A 217 -4.61 33.49 10.55
CA ILE A 217 -5.42 33.95 11.70
C ILE A 217 -5.51 35.46 11.51
N ASP A 218 -6.70 35.98 11.82
CA ASP A 218 -7.14 37.39 12.02
C ASP A 218 -7.91 37.98 10.84
N ASN A 219 -9.21 38.10 10.97
CA ASN A 219 -10.08 39.03 11.73
C ASN A 219 -11.53 38.56 11.68
#